data_84c0a52a9267ba3368c27b965441ba1b
#
_entry.id   84c0a52a9267ba3368c27b965441ba1b
#
_cell.length_a   1.000
_cell.length_b   1.000
_cell.length_c   1.000
_cell.angle_alpha   90.00
_cell.angle_beta   90.00
_cell.angle_gamma   90.00
#
_symmetry.space_group_name_H-M   'P 1'
#
loop_
_entity.id
_entity.type
_entity.pdbx_description
1 polymer ?
#
loop_
_entity_poly.entity_id
_entity_poly.type
_entity_poly.pdbx_seq_one_letter_code
_entity_poly.pdbx_strand_id
1 'polypeptide(L)'
;LRKTDPEEAKITLWILKNLFNLFNIDNKNGKGVDIGSQPSQNIGISYPSKIDNYIKIVRGCKYYGRYTDDSYIIHEDKEFLKDMLNNIKKIADELGLVVNDKKTRIVKLSQQFKVLQIKYSLTETGRIIKKINSKSITRERRKLKAYKRLLDKKRITMDDIENIFKSWMSSNYKIMSKMQISNMYQLYYDLFGRRVKWKNHSKLHWLMEHNLKT
;
A
#
# COMPACT_ATOMS: atom_id res chain seq x y z
N LEU A 1 16.35 28.24 -3.96
CA LEU A 1 16.39 27.73 -2.58
C LEU A 1 16.44 28.92 -1.64
N ARG A 2 15.35 29.19 -0.90
CA ARG A 2 15.35 30.17 0.18
C ARG A 2 16.43 29.77 1.18
N LYS A 3 17.39 30.66 1.46
CA LYS A 3 18.34 30.43 2.56
C LYS A 3 17.52 30.43 3.85
N THR A 4 17.48 29.30 4.53
CA THR A 4 16.85 29.18 5.84
C THR A 4 17.67 30.03 6.82
N ASP A 5 17.02 30.84 7.62
CA ASP A 5 17.67 31.59 8.70
C ASP A 5 18.35 30.59 9.65
N PRO A 6 19.63 30.78 10.00
CA PRO A 6 20.35 29.87 10.90
C PRO A 6 19.66 29.69 12.26
N GLU A 7 18.97 30.69 12.78
CA GLU A 7 18.24 30.62 14.05
C GLU A 7 16.96 29.77 13.90
N GLU A 8 16.18 29.95 12.81
CA GLU A 8 15.03 29.10 12.50
C GLU A 8 15.45 27.64 12.34
N ALA A 9 16.60 27.38 11.71
CA ALA A 9 17.13 26.03 11.55
C ALA A 9 17.50 25.40 12.91
N LYS A 10 18.11 26.16 13.83
CA LYS A 10 18.44 25.70 15.18
C LYS A 10 17.17 25.36 15.99
N ILE A 11 16.18 26.23 15.96
CA ILE A 11 14.90 26.02 16.65
C ILE A 11 14.20 24.79 16.10
N THR A 12 14.15 24.65 14.78
CA THR A 12 13.56 23.48 14.11
C THR A 12 14.25 22.18 14.50
N LEU A 13 15.60 22.17 14.49
CA LEU A 13 16.39 21.03 14.92
C LEU A 13 16.18 20.68 16.40
N TRP A 14 16.07 21.69 17.26
CA TRP A 14 15.80 21.48 18.68
C TRP A 14 14.40 20.88 18.90
N ILE A 15 13.36 21.40 18.21
CA ILE A 15 12.00 20.85 18.26
C ILE A 15 11.99 19.39 17.78
N LEU A 16 12.60 19.10 16.63
CA LEU A 16 12.68 17.75 16.09
C LEU A 16 13.40 16.81 17.05
N LYS A 17 14.54 17.23 17.60
CA LYS A 17 15.30 16.43 18.58
C LYS A 17 14.49 16.10 19.83
N ASN A 18 13.72 17.05 20.36
CA ASN A 18 12.85 16.82 21.51
C ASN A 18 11.68 15.90 21.17
N LEU A 19 11.04 16.09 20.02
CA LEU A 19 10.01 15.18 19.55
C LEU A 19 10.52 13.73 19.43
N PHE A 20 11.72 13.53 18.85
CA PHE A 20 12.32 12.19 18.77
C PHE A 20 12.69 11.60 20.14
N ASN A 21 13.18 12.42 21.04
CA ASN A 21 13.50 11.97 22.40
C ASN A 21 12.26 11.52 23.17
N LEU A 22 11.13 12.21 23.01
CA LEU A 22 9.85 11.80 23.60
C LEU A 22 9.39 10.42 23.10
N PHE A 23 9.60 10.11 21.83
CA PHE A 23 9.24 8.81 21.25
C PHE A 23 10.25 7.70 21.59
N ASN A 24 11.51 8.03 21.83
CA ASN A 24 12.54 7.07 22.18
C ASN A 24 12.46 6.57 23.65
N ILE A 25 11.69 7.24 24.50
CA ILE A 25 11.51 6.84 25.90
C ILE A 25 10.88 5.44 25.99
N ASP A 26 9.96 5.08 25.07
CA ASP A 26 9.32 3.76 25.03
C ASP A 26 10.10 2.71 24.22
N ASN A 27 11.14 3.11 23.51
CA ASN A 27 11.89 2.23 22.61
C ASN A 27 13.23 1.82 23.25
N LYS A 28 13.26 0.65 23.88
CA LYS A 28 14.43 0.11 24.63
C LYS A 28 15.76 0.13 23.85
N ASN A 29 15.74 0.29 22.53
CA ASN A 29 16.92 0.26 21.68
C ASN A 29 17.34 1.65 21.13
N GLY A 30 16.59 2.73 21.39
CA GLY A 30 16.91 4.09 20.94
C GLY A 30 17.01 4.27 19.41
N LYS A 31 16.51 3.30 18.63
CA LYS A 31 16.54 3.30 17.16
C LYS A 31 15.15 3.22 16.60
N GLY A 32 14.83 4.10 15.65
CA GLY A 32 13.57 4.12 14.95
C GLY A 32 12.86 5.47 15.05
N VAL A 33 11.73 5.56 14.39
CA VAL A 33 10.81 6.72 14.42
C VAL A 33 9.43 6.24 14.79
N ASP A 34 8.67 7.07 15.50
CA ASP A 34 7.29 6.76 15.86
C ASP A 34 6.39 6.61 14.64
N ILE A 35 5.35 5.80 14.78
CA ILE A 35 4.35 5.58 13.74
C ILE A 35 3.14 6.45 14.05
N GLY A 36 2.85 7.41 13.15
CA GLY A 36 1.62 8.21 13.21
C GLY A 36 1.83 9.71 13.28
N SER A 37 3.01 10.19 13.67
CA SER A 37 3.31 11.62 13.65
C SER A 37 3.73 12.08 12.23
N GLN A 38 3.37 13.30 11.86
CA GLN A 38 3.73 13.86 10.56
C GLN A 38 5.25 14.07 10.40
N PRO A 39 6.01 14.55 11.42
CA PRO A 39 7.47 14.60 11.34
C PRO A 39 8.12 13.25 11.07
N SER A 40 7.68 12.18 11.75
CA SER A 40 8.19 10.83 11.54
C SER A 40 7.92 10.31 10.12
N GLN A 41 6.75 10.63 9.55
CA GLN A 41 6.43 10.30 8.15
C GLN A 41 7.36 11.02 7.18
N ASN A 42 7.59 12.33 7.37
CA ASN A 42 8.48 13.13 6.51
C ASN A 42 9.93 12.59 6.56
N ILE A 43 10.42 12.23 7.75
CA ILE A 43 11.76 11.65 7.90
C ILE A 43 11.80 10.26 7.26
N GLY A 44 10.82 9.40 7.52
CA GLY A 44 10.74 8.08 6.90
C GLY A 44 10.72 8.13 5.36
N ILE A 45 10.12 9.17 4.78
CA ILE A 45 10.15 9.42 3.33
C ILE A 45 11.51 9.95 2.88
N SER A 46 12.13 10.87 3.63
CA SER A 46 13.37 11.55 3.23
C SER A 46 14.63 10.74 3.53
N TYR A 47 14.61 9.92 4.58
CA TYR A 47 15.80 9.20 5.07
C TYR A 47 16.45 8.29 4.03
N PRO A 48 15.71 7.51 3.19
CA PRO A 48 16.28 6.69 2.15
C PRO A 48 16.70 7.46 0.87
N SER A 49 16.69 8.79 0.85
CA SER A 49 16.98 9.59 -0.36
C SER A 49 18.36 9.32 -0.97
N LYS A 50 19.36 8.90 -0.17
CA LYS A 50 20.67 8.46 -0.69
C LYS A 50 20.52 7.25 -1.63
N ILE A 51 19.62 6.32 -1.31
CA ILE A 51 19.28 5.17 -2.16
C ILE A 51 18.54 5.64 -3.43
N ASP A 52 17.57 6.56 -3.29
CA ASP A 52 16.83 7.11 -4.43
C ASP A 52 17.79 7.81 -5.42
N ASN A 53 18.70 8.63 -4.90
CA ASN A 53 19.70 9.34 -5.70
C ASN A 53 20.67 8.37 -6.40
N TYR A 54 21.12 7.33 -5.70
CA TYR A 54 21.94 6.29 -6.30
C TYR A 54 21.21 5.63 -7.49
N ILE A 55 19.97 5.21 -7.31
CA ILE A 55 19.20 4.53 -8.35
C ILE A 55 18.91 5.46 -9.53
N LYS A 56 18.42 6.68 -9.25
CA LYS A 56 17.94 7.61 -10.28
C LYS A 56 19.05 8.38 -10.98
N ILE A 57 20.02 8.87 -10.21
CA ILE A 57 21.06 9.79 -10.71
C ILE A 57 22.32 9.02 -11.07
N VAL A 58 22.88 8.23 -10.13
CA VAL A 58 24.15 7.55 -10.36
C VAL A 58 23.99 6.40 -11.37
N ARG A 59 22.91 5.62 -11.25
CA ARG A 59 22.67 4.46 -12.13
C ARG A 59 21.72 4.78 -13.30
N GLY A 60 21.13 5.96 -13.35
CA GLY A 60 20.27 6.41 -14.43
C GLY A 60 19.01 5.56 -14.64
N CYS A 61 18.50 4.88 -13.61
CA CYS A 61 17.33 4.01 -13.75
C CYS A 61 16.08 4.80 -14.11
N LYS A 62 15.56 4.58 -15.32
CA LYS A 62 14.36 5.25 -15.83
C LYS A 62 13.10 4.82 -15.08
N TYR A 63 12.96 3.53 -14.81
CA TYR A 63 11.75 2.93 -14.24
C TYR A 63 12.01 2.53 -12.79
N TYR A 64 11.91 3.49 -11.90
CA TYR A 64 12.02 3.37 -10.45
C TYR A 64 10.86 4.06 -9.77
N GLY A 65 10.35 3.47 -8.70
CA GLY A 65 9.40 4.10 -7.81
C GLY A 65 9.52 3.56 -6.40
N ARG A 66 9.27 4.43 -5.42
CA ARG A 66 9.23 4.11 -4.00
C ARG A 66 7.96 4.66 -3.37
N TYR A 67 7.35 3.86 -2.52
CA TYR A 67 6.26 4.24 -1.64
C TYR A 67 6.66 3.85 -0.22
N THR A 68 7.10 4.85 0.55
CA THR A 68 7.69 4.68 1.89
C THR A 68 8.85 3.66 1.87
N ASP A 69 8.63 2.45 2.37
CA ASP A 69 9.57 1.34 2.47
C ASP A 69 9.50 0.36 1.28
N ASP A 70 8.39 0.35 0.54
CA ASP A 70 8.23 -0.48 -0.66
C ASP A 70 8.81 0.23 -1.89
N SER A 71 9.75 -0.39 -2.59
CA SER A 71 10.33 0.14 -3.83
C SER A 71 10.36 -0.91 -4.94
N TYR A 72 10.40 -0.44 -6.19
CA TYR A 72 10.58 -1.29 -7.35
C TYR A 72 11.50 -0.63 -8.38
N ILE A 73 12.25 -1.45 -9.08
CA ILE A 73 13.10 -1.07 -10.22
C ILE A 73 12.74 -2.01 -11.37
N ILE A 74 12.58 -1.48 -12.58
CA ILE A 74 12.35 -2.27 -13.78
C ILE A 74 13.53 -2.04 -14.74
N HIS A 75 14.18 -3.14 -15.14
CA HIS A 75 15.26 -3.14 -16.10
C HIS A 75 15.26 -4.45 -16.90
N GLU A 76 15.73 -4.43 -18.12
CA GLU A 76 15.78 -5.61 -19.01
C GLU A 76 16.90 -6.57 -18.61
N ASP A 77 18.02 -6.04 -18.16
CA ASP A 77 19.19 -6.81 -17.74
C ASP A 77 19.06 -7.25 -16.27
N LYS A 78 19.09 -8.58 -16.09
CA LYS A 78 18.99 -9.21 -14.77
C LYS A 78 20.28 -9.06 -13.95
N GLU A 79 21.45 -9.08 -14.58
CA GLU A 79 22.72 -8.94 -13.87
C GLU A 79 22.88 -7.50 -13.37
N PHE A 80 22.45 -6.52 -14.16
CA PHE A 80 22.35 -5.14 -13.72
C PHE A 80 21.46 -5.00 -12.45
N LEU A 81 20.31 -5.69 -12.42
CA LEU A 81 19.44 -5.66 -11.24
C LEU A 81 20.07 -6.33 -10.01
N LYS A 82 20.88 -7.38 -10.19
CA LYS A 82 21.60 -8.04 -9.09
C LYS A 82 22.69 -7.12 -8.52
N ASP A 83 23.48 -6.51 -9.39
CA ASP A 83 24.51 -5.54 -8.98
C ASP A 83 23.87 -4.35 -8.26
N MET A 84 22.78 -3.81 -8.82
CA MET A 84 22.00 -2.74 -8.22
C MET A 84 21.53 -3.11 -6.80
N LEU A 85 20.97 -4.30 -6.63
CA LEU A 85 20.49 -4.77 -5.32
C LEU A 85 21.62 -4.87 -4.31
N ASN A 86 22.80 -5.39 -4.71
CA ASN A 86 23.95 -5.50 -3.84
C ASN A 86 24.44 -4.11 -3.37
N ASN A 87 24.48 -3.14 -4.27
CA ASN A 87 24.89 -1.78 -3.91
C ASN A 87 23.83 -1.06 -3.06
N ILE A 88 22.54 -1.28 -3.33
CA ILE A 88 21.45 -0.77 -2.47
C ILE A 88 21.59 -1.30 -1.05
N LYS A 89 21.90 -2.59 -0.87
CA LYS A 89 22.14 -3.19 0.45
C LYS A 89 23.29 -2.51 1.18
N LYS A 90 24.42 -2.27 0.51
CA LYS A 90 25.56 -1.55 1.10
C LYS A 90 25.18 -0.15 1.56
N ILE A 91 24.47 0.63 0.72
CA ILE A 91 24.02 1.97 1.08
C ILE A 91 22.99 1.91 2.23
N ALA A 92 22.12 0.92 2.24
CA ALA A 92 21.18 0.71 3.33
C ALA A 92 21.89 0.41 4.66
N ASP A 93 22.89 -0.46 4.64
CA ASP A 93 23.72 -0.79 5.82
C ASP A 93 24.45 0.45 6.35
N GLU A 94 25.03 1.30 5.47
CA GLU A 94 25.63 2.58 5.86
C GLU A 94 24.64 3.53 6.54
N LEU A 95 23.35 3.46 6.15
CA LEU A 95 22.27 4.24 6.74
C LEU A 95 21.64 3.57 7.98
N GLY A 96 22.12 2.39 8.38
CA GLY A 96 21.50 1.61 9.45
C GLY A 96 20.13 1.04 9.09
N LEU A 97 19.81 0.95 7.79
CA LEU A 97 18.56 0.36 7.29
C LEU A 97 18.77 -1.12 6.95
N VAL A 98 17.77 -1.93 7.20
CA VAL A 98 17.80 -3.36 6.89
C VAL A 98 16.91 -3.67 5.70
N VAL A 99 17.50 -4.17 4.61
CA VAL A 99 16.77 -4.68 3.45
C VAL A 99 16.20 -6.07 3.78
N ASN A 100 14.88 -6.24 3.64
CA ASN A 100 14.23 -7.51 3.95
C ASN A 100 14.39 -8.51 2.79
N ASP A 101 15.37 -9.41 2.90
CA ASP A 101 15.68 -10.41 1.87
C ASP A 101 14.54 -11.36 1.54
N LYS A 102 13.67 -11.68 2.52
CA LYS A 102 12.50 -12.54 2.28
C LYS A 102 11.45 -11.90 1.39
N LYS A 103 11.39 -10.56 1.35
CA LYS A 103 10.46 -9.79 0.52
C LYS A 103 11.09 -9.27 -0.76
N THR A 104 12.41 -9.09 -0.79
CA THR A 104 13.15 -8.56 -1.95
C THR A 104 13.38 -9.66 -2.98
N ARG A 105 12.93 -9.44 -4.22
CA ARG A 105 12.98 -10.44 -5.28
C ARG A 105 13.17 -9.81 -6.64
N ILE A 106 13.99 -10.44 -7.48
CA ILE A 106 14.05 -10.15 -8.91
C ILE A 106 13.15 -11.14 -9.63
N VAL A 107 12.15 -10.64 -10.33
CA VAL A 107 11.12 -11.44 -11.00
C VAL A 107 10.95 -10.99 -12.46
N LYS A 108 10.60 -11.91 -13.35
CA LYS A 108 10.19 -11.57 -14.71
C LYS A 108 8.81 -10.89 -14.70
N LEU A 109 8.61 -9.85 -15.50
CA LEU A 109 7.31 -9.15 -15.58
C LEU A 109 6.17 -10.03 -16.08
N SER A 110 6.47 -11.10 -16.84
CA SER A 110 5.49 -12.12 -17.26
C SER A 110 4.99 -12.97 -16.08
N GLN A 111 5.79 -13.11 -15.03
CA GLN A 111 5.38 -13.76 -13.80
C GLN A 111 4.55 -12.81 -12.93
N GLN A 112 3.61 -13.37 -12.17
CA GLN A 112 2.78 -12.56 -11.28
C GLN A 112 3.61 -12.08 -10.08
N PHE A 113 3.69 -10.78 -9.88
CA PHE A 113 4.33 -10.13 -8.73
C PHE A 113 3.36 -9.19 -8.00
N LYS A 114 3.67 -8.87 -6.76
CA LYS A 114 2.82 -8.02 -5.91
C LYS A 114 3.52 -6.71 -5.57
N VAL A 115 2.82 -5.59 -5.81
CA VAL A 115 3.22 -4.25 -5.36
C VAL A 115 2.00 -3.60 -4.73
N LEU A 116 2.16 -3.01 -3.54
CA LEU A 116 1.09 -2.29 -2.81
C LEU A 116 -0.24 -3.05 -2.73
N GLN A 117 -0.16 -4.36 -2.42
CA GLN A 117 -1.30 -5.28 -2.31
C GLN A 117 -2.01 -5.64 -3.62
N ILE A 118 -1.61 -5.09 -4.77
CA ILE A 118 -2.11 -5.43 -6.09
C ILE A 118 -1.14 -6.41 -6.75
N LYS A 119 -1.68 -7.43 -7.40
CA LYS A 119 -0.92 -8.37 -8.21
C LYS A 119 -0.88 -7.90 -9.65
N TYR A 120 0.31 -7.87 -10.22
CA TYR A 120 0.57 -7.45 -11.60
C TYR A 120 1.20 -8.58 -12.39
N SER A 121 0.92 -8.64 -13.67
CA SER A 121 1.67 -9.42 -14.65
C SER A 121 1.57 -8.75 -16.02
N LEU A 122 2.60 -8.90 -16.83
CA LEU A 122 2.66 -8.42 -18.21
C LEU A 122 2.42 -9.60 -19.15
N THR A 123 1.50 -9.45 -20.09
CA THR A 123 1.29 -10.43 -21.17
C THR A 123 2.34 -10.29 -22.25
N GLU A 124 2.50 -11.29 -23.09
CA GLU A 124 3.37 -11.24 -24.27
C GLU A 124 2.99 -10.10 -25.25
N THR A 125 1.72 -9.74 -25.29
CA THR A 125 1.20 -8.62 -26.09
C THR A 125 1.43 -7.24 -25.45
N GLY A 126 2.19 -7.15 -24.35
CA GLY A 126 2.46 -5.89 -23.63
C GLY A 126 1.31 -5.39 -22.74
N ARG A 127 0.21 -6.15 -22.60
CA ARG A 127 -0.92 -5.74 -21.77
C ARG A 127 -0.64 -6.00 -20.28
N ILE A 128 -0.89 -4.99 -19.44
CA ILE A 128 -0.76 -5.12 -17.98
C ILE A 128 -2.06 -5.69 -17.39
N ILE A 129 -1.94 -6.83 -16.73
CA ILE A 129 -3.03 -7.45 -15.96
C ILE A 129 -2.87 -7.06 -14.49
N LYS A 130 -3.93 -6.51 -13.92
CA LYS A 130 -4.03 -6.18 -12.49
C LYS A 130 -5.06 -7.08 -11.83
N LYS A 131 -4.71 -7.70 -10.69
CA LYS A 131 -5.62 -8.57 -9.92
C LYS A 131 -5.55 -8.22 -8.45
N ILE A 132 -6.68 -8.26 -7.78
CA ILE A 132 -6.76 -8.12 -6.32
C ILE A 132 -6.02 -9.28 -5.64
N ASN A 133 -5.37 -8.99 -4.52
CA ASN A 133 -4.79 -10.04 -3.69
C ASN A 133 -5.92 -10.84 -3.03
N SER A 134 -5.92 -12.18 -3.22
CA SER A 134 -6.91 -13.08 -2.62
C SER A 134 -7.03 -12.94 -1.10
N LYS A 135 -5.91 -12.67 -0.41
CA LYS A 135 -5.92 -12.41 1.04
C LYS A 135 -6.74 -11.16 1.40
N SER A 136 -6.82 -10.16 0.52
CA SER A 136 -7.66 -8.96 0.74
C SER A 136 -9.15 -9.32 0.72
N ILE A 137 -9.59 -10.13 -0.24
CA ILE A 137 -10.97 -10.64 -0.32
C ILE A 137 -11.29 -11.47 0.91
N THR A 138 -10.42 -12.42 1.28
CA THR A 138 -10.63 -13.27 2.46
C THR A 138 -10.75 -12.46 3.74
N ARG A 139 -9.90 -11.42 3.90
CA ARG A 139 -9.96 -10.52 5.05
C ARG A 139 -11.28 -9.76 5.09
N GLU A 140 -11.74 -9.24 3.96
CA GLU A 140 -13.01 -8.51 3.90
C GLU A 140 -14.22 -9.41 4.18
N ARG A 141 -14.23 -10.63 3.65
CA ARG A 141 -15.26 -11.63 3.98
C ARG A 141 -15.33 -11.92 5.49
N ARG A 142 -14.17 -12.01 6.16
CA ARG A 142 -14.09 -12.20 7.62
C ARG A 142 -14.63 -10.97 8.37
N LYS A 143 -14.31 -9.76 7.89
CA LYS A 143 -14.83 -8.51 8.46
C LYS A 143 -16.34 -8.42 8.35
N LEU A 144 -16.94 -8.72 7.18
CA LEU A 144 -18.40 -8.72 7.02
C LEU A 144 -19.08 -9.67 8.01
N LYS A 145 -18.55 -10.88 8.21
CA LYS A 145 -19.05 -11.82 9.23
C LYS A 145 -18.90 -11.28 10.66
N ALA A 146 -17.82 -10.58 10.95
CA ALA A 146 -17.62 -9.93 12.25
C ALA A 146 -18.61 -8.75 12.44
N TYR A 147 -18.84 -7.95 11.41
CA TYR A 147 -19.84 -6.87 11.46
C TYR A 147 -21.26 -7.39 11.69
N LYS A 148 -21.65 -8.53 11.11
CA LYS A 148 -22.93 -9.17 11.43
C LYS A 148 -23.06 -9.42 12.93
N ARG A 149 -22.03 -9.99 13.58
CA ARG A 149 -22.05 -10.23 15.03
C ARG A 149 -22.11 -8.94 15.85
N LEU A 150 -21.47 -7.86 15.38
CA LEU A 150 -21.53 -6.54 16.04
C LEU A 150 -22.89 -5.88 15.86
N LEU A 151 -23.53 -6.06 14.69
CA LEU A 151 -24.87 -5.59 14.41
C LEU A 151 -25.90 -6.27 15.34
N ASP A 152 -25.80 -7.61 15.47
CA ASP A 152 -26.68 -8.38 16.37
C ASP A 152 -26.54 -7.93 17.83
N LYS A 153 -25.33 -7.45 18.21
CA LYS A 153 -25.06 -6.84 19.53
C LYS A 153 -25.36 -5.33 19.61
N LYS A 154 -25.95 -4.74 18.57
CA LYS A 154 -26.25 -3.29 18.46
C LYS A 154 -25.03 -2.37 18.67
N ARG A 155 -23.81 -2.84 18.33
CA ARG A 155 -22.55 -2.08 18.46
C ARG A 155 -22.13 -1.35 17.17
N ILE A 156 -22.82 -1.60 16.06
CA ILE A 156 -22.60 -0.96 14.77
C ILE A 156 -23.97 -0.86 14.07
N THR A 157 -24.17 0.16 13.26
CA THR A 157 -25.39 0.33 12.47
C THR A 157 -25.28 -0.33 11.09
N MET A 158 -26.42 -0.58 10.48
CA MET A 158 -26.43 -1.09 9.09
C MET A 158 -25.85 -0.08 8.10
N ASP A 159 -26.03 1.19 8.34
CA ASP A 159 -25.53 2.24 7.46
C ASP A 159 -24.00 2.35 7.53
N ASP A 160 -23.40 2.15 8.71
CA ASP A 160 -21.95 2.05 8.87
C ASP A 160 -21.39 0.87 8.08
N ILE A 161 -22.02 -0.31 8.20
CA ILE A 161 -21.60 -1.52 7.47
C ILE A 161 -21.69 -1.30 5.96
N GLU A 162 -22.79 -0.71 5.50
CA GLU A 162 -22.99 -0.41 4.08
C GLU A 162 -21.94 0.58 3.55
N ASN A 163 -21.63 1.63 4.31
CA ASN A 163 -20.61 2.62 3.95
C ASN A 163 -19.21 2.00 3.91
N ILE A 164 -18.85 1.16 4.89
CA ILE A 164 -17.57 0.45 4.91
C ILE A 164 -17.47 -0.48 3.69
N PHE A 165 -18.51 -1.26 3.41
CA PHE A 165 -18.53 -2.17 2.26
C PHE A 165 -18.43 -1.41 0.92
N LYS A 166 -19.18 -0.32 0.76
CA LYS A 166 -19.11 0.55 -0.41
C LYS A 166 -17.71 1.11 -0.63
N SER A 167 -17.06 1.61 0.42
CA SER A 167 -15.72 2.14 0.36
C SER A 167 -14.71 1.07 -0.12
N TRP A 168 -14.79 -0.13 0.45
CA TRP A 168 -13.92 -1.24 0.05
C TRP A 168 -14.18 -1.69 -1.40
N MET A 169 -15.45 -1.82 -1.81
CA MET A 169 -15.81 -2.19 -3.17
C MET A 169 -15.34 -1.13 -4.17
N SER A 170 -15.56 0.15 -3.90
CA SER A 170 -15.15 1.27 -4.76
C SER A 170 -13.64 1.28 -5.01
N SER A 171 -12.85 0.92 -4.01
CA SER A 171 -11.39 0.86 -4.12
C SER A 171 -10.89 -0.35 -4.90
N ASN A 172 -11.66 -1.44 -4.96
CA ASN A 172 -11.16 -2.74 -5.45
C ASN A 172 -11.84 -3.25 -6.72
N TYR A 173 -13.06 -2.80 -7.08
CA TYR A 173 -13.84 -3.40 -8.17
C TYR A 173 -13.11 -3.43 -9.53
N LYS A 174 -12.26 -2.43 -9.82
CA LYS A 174 -11.51 -2.35 -11.09
C LYS A 174 -10.45 -3.46 -11.26
N ILE A 175 -10.06 -4.11 -10.17
CA ILE A 175 -9.04 -5.16 -10.14
C ILE A 175 -9.62 -6.51 -9.72
N MET A 176 -10.93 -6.58 -9.53
CA MET A 176 -11.69 -7.81 -9.25
C MET A 176 -12.30 -8.39 -10.52
N SER A 177 -12.46 -9.72 -10.57
CA SER A 177 -13.26 -10.37 -11.61
C SER A 177 -14.75 -10.17 -11.36
N LYS A 178 -15.57 -10.30 -12.41
CA LYS A 178 -17.04 -10.25 -12.29
C LYS A 178 -17.56 -11.23 -11.23
N MET A 179 -17.07 -12.47 -11.25
CA MET A 179 -17.42 -13.50 -10.28
C MET A 179 -17.03 -13.11 -8.83
N GLN A 180 -15.86 -12.50 -8.63
CA GLN A 180 -15.46 -12.03 -7.30
C GLN A 180 -16.38 -10.92 -6.80
N ILE A 181 -16.76 -9.99 -7.66
CA ILE A 181 -17.71 -8.92 -7.35
C ILE A 181 -19.06 -9.54 -6.97
N SER A 182 -19.62 -10.40 -7.82
CA SER A 182 -20.90 -11.09 -7.57
C SER A 182 -20.90 -11.85 -6.23
N ASN A 183 -19.85 -12.64 -5.97
CA ASN A 183 -19.73 -13.40 -4.72
C ASN A 183 -19.63 -12.51 -3.48
N MET A 184 -19.06 -11.32 -3.57
CA MET A 184 -19.00 -10.39 -2.45
C MET A 184 -20.37 -9.75 -2.16
N TYR A 185 -21.11 -9.40 -3.21
CA TYR A 185 -22.48 -8.89 -3.05
C TYR A 185 -23.46 -9.96 -2.55
N GLN A 186 -23.31 -11.19 -3.05
CA GLN A 186 -24.12 -12.32 -2.55
C GLN A 186 -23.86 -12.56 -1.06
N LEU A 187 -22.59 -12.60 -0.65
CA LEU A 187 -22.23 -12.73 0.77
C LEU A 187 -22.81 -11.60 1.62
N TYR A 188 -22.80 -10.36 1.11
CA TYR A 188 -23.40 -9.23 1.82
C TYR A 188 -24.91 -9.43 1.97
N TYR A 189 -25.60 -9.85 0.91
CA TYR A 189 -27.03 -10.14 0.95
C TYR A 189 -27.36 -11.28 1.92
N ASP A 190 -26.61 -12.38 1.87
CA ASP A 190 -26.81 -13.56 2.76
C ASP A 190 -26.64 -13.18 4.25
N LEU A 191 -25.73 -12.26 4.56
CA LEU A 191 -25.47 -11.84 5.94
C LEU A 191 -26.48 -10.83 6.46
N PHE A 192 -26.95 -9.92 5.62
CA PHE A 192 -27.73 -8.75 6.06
C PHE A 192 -29.15 -8.67 5.52
N GLY A 193 -29.57 -9.57 4.62
CA GLY A 193 -30.92 -9.65 4.07
C GLY A 193 -31.33 -8.47 3.18
N ARG A 194 -30.38 -7.59 2.84
CA ARG A 194 -30.65 -6.43 1.99
C ARG A 194 -29.53 -6.20 0.96
N ARG A 195 -29.91 -5.61 -0.19
CA ARG A 195 -28.94 -5.21 -1.22
C ARG A 195 -28.32 -3.87 -0.88
N VAL A 196 -27.07 -3.68 -1.29
CA VAL A 196 -26.34 -2.40 -1.14
C VAL A 196 -26.99 -1.35 -2.04
N LYS A 197 -27.34 -0.19 -1.49
CA LYS A 197 -27.94 0.93 -2.24
C LYS A 197 -26.82 1.83 -2.77
N TRP A 198 -26.58 1.84 -4.07
CA TRP A 198 -25.68 2.80 -4.72
C TRP A 198 -26.46 4.04 -5.17
N LYS A 199 -25.81 5.21 -5.16
CA LYS A 199 -26.40 6.40 -5.78
C LYS A 199 -26.59 6.13 -7.28
N ASN A 200 -27.75 6.51 -7.84
CA ASN A 200 -28.02 6.44 -9.27
C ASN A 200 -26.88 7.13 -10.03
N HIS A 201 -26.43 6.53 -11.16
CA HIS A 201 -25.29 6.94 -12.00
C HIS A 201 -23.88 6.52 -11.55
N SER A 202 -23.70 5.75 -10.50
CA SER A 202 -22.39 5.16 -10.26
C SER A 202 -22.12 4.01 -11.24
N LYS A 203 -20.87 3.89 -11.72
CA LYS A 203 -20.44 2.76 -12.58
C LYS A 203 -20.65 1.41 -11.90
N LEU A 204 -20.63 1.38 -10.59
CA LEU A 204 -20.92 0.20 -9.76
C LEU A 204 -22.42 -0.14 -9.75
N HIS A 205 -23.30 0.87 -9.77
CA HIS A 205 -24.74 0.67 -9.92
C HIS A 205 -25.06 0.01 -11.26
N TRP A 206 -24.49 0.51 -12.37
CA TRP A 206 -24.63 -0.07 -13.71
C TRP A 206 -24.14 -1.53 -13.76
N LEU A 207 -22.97 -1.84 -13.17
CA LEU A 207 -22.41 -3.19 -13.13
C LEU A 207 -23.30 -4.15 -12.34
N MET A 208 -24.01 -3.68 -11.31
CA MET A 208 -24.94 -4.50 -10.54
C MET A 208 -26.22 -4.81 -11.29
N GLU A 209 -26.78 -3.84 -12.02
CA GLU A 209 -28.00 -4.06 -12.81
C GLU A 209 -27.78 -5.02 -13.98
N HIS A 210 -26.58 -5.00 -14.58
CA HIS A 210 -26.30 -5.76 -15.82
C HIS A 210 -25.53 -7.07 -15.60
N ASN A 211 -24.92 -7.31 -14.43
CA ASN A 211 -24.14 -8.53 -14.14
C ASN A 211 -24.80 -9.47 -13.10
N LEU A 212 -25.90 -9.09 -12.46
CA LEU A 212 -26.64 -9.93 -11.50
C LEU A 212 -27.94 -10.51 -12.13
N LYS A 213 -28.18 -10.27 -13.41
CA LYS A 213 -29.33 -10.80 -14.16
C LYS A 213 -29.05 -12.07 -14.96
N THR A 214 -27.88 -12.72 -14.74
CA THR A 214 -27.57 -14.04 -15.33
C THR A 214 -27.23 -15.05 -14.27
#